data_0d53452e384c5985d285373000f27d23
#
_entry.id   0d53452e384c5985d285373000f27d23
#
_cell.length_a   1.000
_cell.length_b   1.000
_cell.length_c   1.000
_cell.angle_alpha   90.00
_cell.angle_beta   90.00
_cell.angle_gamma   90.00
#
_symmetry.space_group_name_H-M   'P 1'
#
loop_
_entity.id
_entity.type
_entity.pdbx_description
1 polymer ?
#
loop_
_entity_poly.entity_id
_entity_poly.type
_entity_poly.pdbx_seq_one_letter_code
_entity_poly.pdbx_strand_id
1 'polypeptide(L)'
;MFENQKFLTRGVQNEIPSWLIDLIWCMVLTMKIEHKDYLQVFTLTKTTTGQHIVHEQEQPPYRYELDVECPNAVDAKVFVIDDRTYSTMLLADEY
;
A
#
# COMPACT_ATOMS: atom_id res chain seq x y z
N MET A 1 -4.23 13.88 5.58
CA MET A 1 -3.60 12.68 6.13
C MET A 1 -2.77 12.03 5.05
N PHE A 2 -1.61 11.48 5.40
CA PHE A 2 -0.60 10.90 4.49
C PHE A 2 0.14 11.92 3.62
N GLU A 3 -0.13 13.20 3.75
CA GLU A 3 0.54 14.26 3.02
C GLU A 3 1.69 14.84 3.84
N ASN A 4 2.57 13.96 4.30
CA ASN A 4 3.70 14.29 5.17
C ASN A 4 4.94 13.54 4.70
N GLN A 5 5.99 13.54 5.51
CA GLN A 5 7.22 12.85 5.17
C GLN A 5 6.98 11.32 5.14
N LYS A 6 7.53 10.65 4.13
CA LYS A 6 7.29 9.24 3.88
C LYS A 6 8.53 8.41 4.13
N PHE A 7 8.34 7.29 4.82
CA PHE A 7 9.40 6.34 5.15
C PHE A 7 9.05 4.94 4.68
N LEU A 8 10.07 4.16 4.38
CA LEU A 8 9.96 2.75 4.02
C LEU A 8 10.77 1.93 5.02
N THR A 9 10.22 0.79 5.44
CA THR A 9 11.00 -0.15 6.23
C THR A 9 11.99 -0.88 5.33
N ARG A 10 12.96 -1.55 5.96
CA ARG A 10 13.92 -2.38 5.23
C ARG A 10 13.22 -3.51 4.48
N GLY A 11 12.20 -4.14 5.09
CA GLY A 11 11.45 -5.21 4.44
C GLY A 11 10.79 -4.74 3.16
N VAL A 12 10.15 -3.57 3.18
CA VAL A 12 9.53 -3.00 1.98
C VAL A 12 10.60 -2.72 0.91
N GLN A 13 11.71 -2.12 1.30
CA GLN A 13 12.79 -1.82 0.36
C GLN A 13 13.35 -3.08 -0.31
N ASN A 14 13.43 -4.19 0.45
CA ASN A 14 14.00 -5.44 -0.05
C ASN A 14 13.01 -6.27 -0.87
N GLU A 15 11.72 -6.24 -0.54
CA GLU A 15 10.76 -7.19 -1.10
C GLU A 15 9.78 -6.58 -2.10
N ILE A 16 9.56 -5.28 -2.06
CA ILE A 16 8.56 -4.64 -2.92
C ILE A 16 9.27 -3.84 -4.01
N PRO A 17 8.96 -4.09 -5.29
CA PRO A 17 9.57 -3.32 -6.39
C PRO A 17 9.24 -1.83 -6.27
N SER A 18 10.16 -0.98 -6.68
CA SER A 18 9.99 0.48 -6.54
C SER A 18 8.74 1.00 -7.26
N TRP A 19 8.41 0.47 -8.44
CA TRP A 19 7.21 0.89 -9.15
C TRP A 19 5.93 0.62 -8.35
N LEU A 20 5.92 -0.49 -7.60
CA LEU A 20 4.77 -0.86 -6.77
C LEU A 20 4.71 0.00 -5.52
N ILE A 21 5.86 0.33 -4.93
CA ILE A 21 5.93 1.26 -3.80
C ILE A 21 5.32 2.61 -4.20
N ASP A 22 5.71 3.13 -5.36
CA ASP A 22 5.19 4.41 -5.86
C ASP A 22 3.68 4.33 -6.12
N LEU A 23 3.22 3.22 -6.67
CA LEU A 23 1.80 3.02 -6.94
C LEU A 23 1.00 2.97 -5.63
N ILE A 24 1.50 2.29 -4.61
CA ILE A 24 0.83 2.20 -3.31
C ILE A 24 0.69 3.59 -2.69
N TRP A 25 1.76 4.42 -2.69
CA TRP A 25 1.66 5.80 -2.22
C TRP A 25 0.61 6.58 -3.02
N CYS A 26 0.62 6.42 -4.34
CA CYS A 26 -0.36 7.10 -5.19
C CYS A 26 -1.79 6.70 -4.85
N MET A 27 -2.04 5.41 -4.62
CA MET A 27 -3.36 4.91 -4.27
C MET A 27 -3.85 5.50 -2.94
N VAL A 28 -2.97 5.61 -1.95
CA VAL A 28 -3.33 6.22 -0.68
C VAL A 28 -3.66 7.71 -0.84
N LEU A 29 -2.82 8.43 -1.59
CA LEU A 29 -3.00 9.87 -1.76
C LEU A 29 -4.20 10.25 -2.61
N THR A 30 -4.60 9.37 -3.52
CA THR A 30 -5.69 9.66 -4.46
C THR A 30 -7.01 8.99 -4.09
N MET A 31 -7.13 8.40 -2.91
CA MET A 31 -8.38 7.81 -2.45
C MET A 31 -9.51 8.82 -2.51
N LYS A 32 -10.64 8.39 -3.08
CA LYS A 32 -11.84 9.22 -3.12
C LYS A 32 -12.74 8.87 -1.96
N ILE A 33 -12.34 9.30 -0.77
CA ILE A 33 -13.06 9.05 0.47
C ILE A 33 -12.95 10.29 1.36
N GLU A 34 -14.01 10.58 2.10
CA GLU A 34 -14.07 11.78 2.93
C GLU A 34 -13.10 11.71 4.11
N HIS A 35 -13.02 10.55 4.75
CA HIS A 35 -12.16 10.36 5.92
C HIS A 35 -11.23 9.16 5.70
N LYS A 36 -9.94 9.40 5.60
CA LYS A 36 -8.94 8.35 5.51
C LYS A 36 -8.62 7.82 6.91
N ASP A 37 -8.57 6.49 7.03
CA ASP A 37 -8.10 5.84 8.26
C ASP A 37 -6.58 5.97 8.33
N TYR A 38 -6.04 6.03 9.55
CA TYR A 38 -4.59 6.07 9.75
C TYR A 38 -3.88 4.81 9.26
N LEU A 39 -4.60 3.69 9.18
CA LEU A 39 -4.06 2.42 8.71
C LEU A 39 -4.69 2.06 7.37
N GLN A 40 -3.84 1.95 6.35
CA GLN A 40 -4.24 1.49 5.02
C GLN A 40 -3.60 0.13 4.78
N VAL A 41 -4.40 -0.82 4.28
CA VAL A 41 -3.97 -2.21 4.10
C VAL A 41 -3.95 -2.55 2.61
N PHE A 42 -2.82 -3.10 2.16
CA PHE A 42 -2.65 -3.55 0.78
C PHE A 42 -2.35 -5.04 0.77
N THR A 43 -3.19 -5.81 0.08
CA THR A 43 -2.95 -7.23 -0.14
C THR A 43 -2.47 -7.39 -1.58
N LEU A 44 -1.26 -7.91 -1.74
CA LEU A 44 -0.60 -8.05 -3.03
C LEU A 44 -0.55 -9.53 -3.38
N THR A 45 -1.03 -9.89 -4.58
CA THR A 45 -1.07 -11.28 -5.04
C THR A 45 -0.57 -11.36 -6.46
N LYS A 46 0.32 -12.32 -6.71
CA LYS A 46 0.76 -12.64 -8.08
C LYS A 46 -0.39 -13.27 -8.85
N THR A 47 -0.50 -12.91 -10.12
CA THR A 47 -1.42 -13.55 -11.05
C THR A 47 -0.64 -14.08 -12.24
N THR A 48 -1.31 -14.76 -13.13
CA THR A 48 -0.66 -15.31 -14.34
C THR A 48 -0.10 -14.20 -15.25
N THR A 49 -0.68 -12.99 -15.18
CA THR A 49 -0.28 -11.87 -16.05
C THR A 49 0.38 -10.73 -15.32
N GLY A 50 0.36 -10.71 -13.98
CA GLY A 50 0.94 -9.59 -13.27
C GLY A 50 0.61 -9.53 -11.81
N GLN A 51 0.26 -8.33 -11.35
CA GLN A 51 0.05 -8.02 -9.94
C GLN A 51 -1.41 -7.67 -9.67
N HIS A 52 -2.03 -8.39 -8.74
CA HIS A 52 -3.34 -8.02 -8.20
C HIS A 52 -3.12 -7.25 -6.89
N ILE A 53 -3.82 -6.14 -6.72
CA ILE A 53 -3.70 -5.27 -5.56
C ILE A 53 -5.08 -5.02 -4.97
N VAL A 54 -5.24 -5.27 -3.67
CA VAL A 54 -6.45 -4.91 -2.94
C VAL A 54 -6.08 -3.89 -1.89
N HIS A 55 -6.68 -2.71 -1.96
CA HIS A 55 -6.46 -1.61 -1.05
C HIS A 55 -7.69 -1.46 -0.16
N GLU A 56 -7.51 -1.53 1.15
CA GLU A 56 -8.62 -1.48 2.10
C GLU A 56 -8.31 -0.57 3.28
N GLN A 57 -9.38 0.01 3.85
CA GLN A 57 -9.34 0.61 5.19
C GLN A 57 -10.60 0.18 5.93
N GLU A 58 -10.57 0.25 7.24
CA GLU A 58 -11.61 -0.29 8.10
C GLU A 58 -12.70 0.73 8.41
N GLN A 59 -12.33 1.95 8.79
CA GLN A 59 -13.27 2.97 9.25
C GLN A 59 -13.02 4.33 8.61
N PRO A 60 -13.94 4.81 7.77
CA PRO A 60 -15.10 4.08 7.21
C PRO A 60 -14.64 3.03 6.21
N PRO A 61 -15.45 2.00 5.95
CA PRO A 61 -15.05 0.93 5.04
C PRO A 61 -14.74 1.44 3.64
N TYR A 62 -13.64 0.94 3.09
CA TYR A 62 -13.20 1.27 1.73
C TYR A 62 -12.47 0.07 1.16
N ARG A 63 -12.74 -0.22 -0.10
CA ARG A 63 -12.06 -1.29 -0.82
C ARG A 63 -11.93 -0.94 -2.29
N TYR A 64 -10.73 -1.05 -2.81
CA TYR A 64 -10.44 -0.81 -4.21
C TYR A 64 -9.51 -1.91 -4.72
N GLU A 65 -9.80 -2.46 -5.89
CA GLU A 65 -8.99 -3.52 -6.49
C GLU A 65 -8.43 -3.05 -7.82
N LEU A 66 -7.21 -3.47 -8.10
CA LEU A 66 -6.48 -3.06 -9.30
C LEU A 66 -5.62 -4.23 -9.78
N ASP A 67 -5.61 -4.46 -11.10
CA ASP A 67 -4.70 -5.41 -11.74
C ASP A 67 -3.75 -4.68 -12.64
N VAL A 68 -2.45 -5.02 -12.54
CA VAL A 68 -1.39 -4.41 -13.34
C VAL A 68 -0.58 -5.50 -14.01
N GLU A 69 -0.47 -5.46 -15.34
CA GLU A 69 0.39 -6.39 -16.06
C GLU A 69 1.85 -6.02 -15.78
N CYS A 70 2.64 -7.00 -15.32
CA CYS A 70 4.05 -6.78 -15.03
C CYS A 70 4.78 -8.11 -14.88
N PRO A 71 6.11 -8.14 -15.11
CA PRO A 71 6.88 -9.37 -14.97
C PRO A 71 7.35 -9.66 -13.55
N ASN A 72 7.33 -8.68 -12.64
CA ASN A 72 7.91 -8.81 -11.31
C ASN A 72 6.89 -8.60 -10.20
N ALA A 73 5.78 -9.36 -10.25
CA ALA A 73 4.76 -9.32 -9.21
C ALA A 73 5.23 -10.03 -7.94
N VAL A 74 4.63 -9.68 -6.81
CA VAL A 74 4.96 -10.24 -5.50
C VAL A 74 3.70 -10.65 -4.75
N ASP A 75 3.86 -11.58 -3.80
CA ASP A 75 2.84 -11.92 -2.83
C ASP A 75 3.28 -11.32 -1.50
N ALA A 76 2.49 -10.38 -0.98
CA ALA A 76 2.84 -9.70 0.27
C ALA A 76 1.62 -8.98 0.83
N LYS A 77 1.68 -8.65 2.11
CA LYS A 77 0.70 -7.76 2.74
C LYS A 77 1.46 -6.56 3.28
N VAL A 78 1.03 -5.37 2.88
CA VAL A 78 1.71 -4.12 3.19
C VAL A 78 0.76 -3.20 3.95
N PHE A 79 1.25 -2.57 5.00
CA PHE A 79 0.54 -1.52 5.72
C PHE A 79 1.15 -0.18 5.39
N VAL A 80 0.30 0.85 5.31
CA VAL A 80 0.72 2.23 5.25
C VAL A 80 0.07 2.93 6.44
N ILE A 81 0.89 3.45 7.35
CA ILE A 81 0.43 4.03 8.61
C ILE A 81 0.82 5.50 8.67
N ASP A 82 -0.16 6.36 8.96
CA ASP A 82 0.07 7.78 9.21
C ASP A 82 0.19 8.01 10.72
N ASP A 83 1.35 8.51 11.15
CA ASP A 83 1.63 8.83 12.54
C ASP A 83 1.59 10.35 12.78
N ARG A 84 0.78 11.06 12.00
CA ARG A 84 0.57 12.51 12.02
C ARG A 84 1.75 13.32 11.49
N THR A 85 2.96 13.07 11.99
CA THR A 85 4.16 13.80 11.55
C THR A 85 4.80 13.15 10.33
N TYR A 86 4.61 11.86 10.17
CA TYR A 86 5.15 11.11 9.04
C TYR A 86 4.29 9.89 8.74
N SER A 87 4.50 9.30 7.57
CA SER A 87 3.82 8.08 7.15
C SER A 87 4.85 7.01 6.85
N THR A 88 4.55 5.77 7.22
CA THR A 88 5.46 4.64 7.03
C THR A 88 4.78 3.54 6.25
N MET A 89 5.48 3.01 5.25
CA MET A 89 5.09 1.79 4.55
C MET A 89 5.92 0.65 5.12
N LEU A 90 5.26 -0.41 5.57
CA LEU A 90 5.90 -1.56 6.19
C LEU A 90 5.21 -2.85 5.76
N LEU A 91 5.92 -3.97 5.83
CA LEU A 91 5.29 -5.28 5.64
C LEU A 91 4.44 -5.59 6.88
N ALA A 92 3.33 -6.29 6.68
CA ALA A 92 2.43 -6.61 7.78
C ALA A 92 3.13 -7.37 8.91
N ASP A 93 4.10 -8.21 8.57
CA ASP A 93 4.86 -8.99 9.58
C ASP A 93 5.93 -8.17 10.29
N GLU A 94 6.15 -6.93 9.89
CA GLU A 94 7.04 -6.00 10.58
C GLU A 94 6.29 -5.12 11.61
N TYR A 95 5.00 -5.29 11.66
CA TYR A 95 4.15 -4.43 12.50
C TYR A 95 4.23 -4.80 14.00
#